data_3145f415b74ff196e544daacaba304a8
#
_entry.id   3145f415b74ff196e544daacaba304a8
#
_cell.length_a   1.000
_cell.length_b   1.000
_cell.length_c   1.000
_cell.angle_alpha   90.00
_cell.angle_beta   90.00
_cell.angle_gamma   90.00
#
_symmetry.space_group_name_H-M   'P 1'
#
loop_
_entity.id
_entity.type
_entity.pdbx_description
1 polymer ?
#
loop_
_entity_poly.entity_id
_entity_poly.type
_entity_poly.pdbx_seq_one_letter_code
_entity_poly.pdbx_strand_id
1 'polypeptide(L)'
;MPDKAASKKISLFFVLALLTAPVWPDVLIENVRVWDGTSDALTDTTSVLVRGNLIAATGMDLEAEGADRIDGQGRVLMPGLIDSHVHLTHAFVLGGVKALEASTWEEIAAGAVAAAHEMLMNGFTTVRDMGGMGTGIKRRIDEGLLVGPRIYSAGAYITQTSGHGDFRLRSQPNARWAGREMSNLERLNVMRIADGVPDMLAAVRENFAEGAAYIKIHAGGGVSSERDPLHVLQYTPQELKAANQAVRNWDTYWTVHAYDPKSINQALDAGAQCIDHAQLIDEKTMKRLVKEGIFLSSNLAAMSEDLFRHPLYGNTASPVHVKARAYVNRSSEFADLVRKHQPKYVFNSDIVFSTRSFYRQHMDYEKYVAGKWFGNLFALKGLTSRGGELAAMTGQHNPYPDKLGVIEQGALADLLLVDGNPLEDLSAIGAHSGWFDAPERDADIKSIRLIMKDGQIYKNTL
;
A
#
# COMPACT_ATOMS: atom_id res chain seq x y z
N MET A 1 13.29 59.89 -45.95
CA MET A 1 14.34 59.20 -45.23
C MET A 1 13.65 58.23 -44.26
N PRO A 2 13.72 56.93 -44.46
CA PRO A 2 13.09 55.96 -43.53
C PRO A 2 14.06 55.53 -42.44
N ASP A 3 13.53 55.51 -41.23
CA ASP A 3 14.15 55.15 -39.98
C ASP A 3 14.54 53.67 -39.95
N LYS A 4 15.78 53.36 -39.56
CA LYS A 4 16.28 51.99 -39.38
C LYS A 4 15.90 51.49 -38.01
N ALA A 5 14.89 50.62 -37.93
CA ALA A 5 14.60 49.87 -36.71
C ALA A 5 15.69 48.81 -36.46
N ALA A 6 16.43 48.95 -35.34
CA ALA A 6 17.42 47.98 -34.89
C ALA A 6 16.73 46.80 -34.22
N SER A 7 16.80 45.65 -34.88
CA SER A 7 16.35 44.36 -34.31
C SER A 7 17.33 43.89 -33.23
N LYS A 8 16.96 43.95 -31.96
CA LYS A 8 17.67 43.30 -30.85
C LYS A 8 17.38 41.80 -30.89
N LYS A 9 18.37 41.00 -31.32
CA LYS A 9 18.33 39.55 -31.11
C LYS A 9 18.52 39.23 -29.63
N ILE A 10 17.46 38.77 -28.99
CA ILE A 10 17.53 38.18 -27.66
C ILE A 10 17.99 36.73 -27.82
N SER A 11 19.25 36.44 -27.50
CA SER A 11 19.75 35.06 -27.38
C SER A 11 19.27 34.48 -26.08
N LEU A 12 18.31 33.57 -26.14
CA LEU A 12 17.83 32.78 -25.01
C LEU A 12 18.88 31.68 -24.78
N PHE A 13 19.70 31.82 -23.73
CA PHE A 13 20.56 30.75 -23.26
C PHE A 13 19.70 29.77 -22.44
N PHE A 14 19.36 28.62 -23.02
CA PHE A 14 18.88 27.47 -22.26
C PHE A 14 20.07 26.88 -21.49
N VAL A 15 20.15 27.17 -20.20
CA VAL A 15 21.00 26.41 -19.28
C VAL A 15 20.30 25.07 -19.04
N LEU A 16 20.74 24.02 -19.74
CA LEU A 16 20.36 22.66 -19.44
C LEU A 16 21.02 22.27 -18.13
N ALA A 17 20.32 22.43 -17.01
CA ALA A 17 20.75 21.87 -15.76
C ALA A 17 20.69 20.34 -15.90
N LEU A 18 21.82 19.71 -16.13
CA LEU A 18 21.99 18.28 -15.95
C LEU A 18 21.71 17.98 -14.48
N LEU A 19 20.51 17.53 -14.16
CA LEU A 19 20.19 16.90 -12.90
C LEU A 19 21.03 15.61 -12.84
N THR A 20 22.23 15.70 -12.26
CA THR A 20 22.98 14.51 -11.87
C THR A 20 22.17 13.84 -10.77
N ALA A 21 21.63 12.66 -11.03
CA ALA A 21 21.09 11.82 -9.99
C ALA A 21 22.16 11.68 -8.89
N PRO A 22 21.79 11.72 -7.60
CA PRO A 22 22.74 11.52 -6.52
C PRO A 22 23.43 10.16 -6.73
N VAL A 23 24.75 10.18 -6.90
CA VAL A 23 25.54 8.94 -6.97
C VAL A 23 25.78 8.53 -5.52
N TRP A 24 25.02 7.55 -5.06
CA TRP A 24 25.27 6.93 -3.76
C TRP A 24 26.53 6.06 -3.84
N PRO A 25 27.37 6.01 -2.77
CA PRO A 25 28.48 5.07 -2.73
C PRO A 25 27.97 3.64 -2.84
N ASP A 26 28.73 2.78 -3.48
CA ASP A 26 28.47 1.34 -3.46
C ASP A 26 28.50 0.85 -1.99
N VAL A 27 27.66 -0.13 -1.64
CA VAL A 27 27.60 -0.68 -0.28
C VAL A 27 27.78 -2.20 -0.36
N LEU A 28 28.72 -2.73 0.41
CA LEU A 28 28.89 -4.18 0.61
C LEU A 28 28.42 -4.56 2.01
N ILE A 29 27.32 -5.32 2.09
CA ILE A 29 26.82 -5.89 3.34
C ILE A 29 27.40 -7.29 3.46
N GLU A 30 28.29 -7.48 4.43
CA GLU A 30 29.06 -8.73 4.62
C GLU A 30 28.55 -9.50 5.83
N ASN A 31 28.92 -10.79 5.92
CA ASN A 31 28.65 -11.64 7.08
C ASN A 31 27.17 -11.65 7.46
N VAL A 32 26.31 -11.94 6.46
CA VAL A 32 24.84 -12.05 6.60
C VAL A 32 24.36 -13.42 6.12
N ARG A 33 23.25 -13.86 6.70
CA ARG A 33 22.43 -14.92 6.12
C ARG A 33 21.28 -14.26 5.36
N VAL A 34 21.07 -14.63 4.11
CA VAL A 34 20.06 -13.98 3.26
C VAL A 34 18.80 -14.82 3.22
N TRP A 35 17.66 -14.17 3.45
CA TRP A 35 16.37 -14.64 2.96
C TRP A 35 16.00 -13.82 1.71
N ASP A 36 15.86 -14.49 0.57
CA ASP A 36 15.72 -13.86 -0.73
C ASP A 36 14.32 -13.38 -1.07
N GLY A 37 13.33 -13.58 -0.17
CA GLY A 37 11.92 -13.24 -0.39
C GLY A 37 11.08 -14.38 -0.97
N THR A 38 11.71 -15.46 -1.45
CA THR A 38 11.02 -16.56 -2.16
C THR A 38 11.32 -17.94 -1.59
N SER A 39 12.54 -18.18 -1.13
CA SER A 39 13.03 -19.45 -0.61
C SER A 39 12.36 -19.84 0.71
N ASP A 40 12.43 -21.14 1.05
CA ASP A 40 11.87 -21.68 2.29
C ASP A 40 12.90 -21.69 3.43
N ALA A 41 14.15 -21.30 3.15
CA ALA A 41 15.26 -21.27 4.10
C ALA A 41 16.18 -20.06 3.88
N LEU A 42 16.99 -19.77 4.87
CA LEU A 42 18.11 -18.83 4.77
C LEU A 42 19.28 -19.46 4.01
N THR A 43 20.09 -18.62 3.38
CA THR A 43 21.40 -19.04 2.87
C THR A 43 22.36 -19.32 4.02
N ASP A 44 23.50 -20.00 3.72
CA ASP A 44 24.71 -19.88 4.53
C ASP A 44 25.19 -18.43 4.57
N THR A 45 26.18 -18.15 5.43
CA THR A 45 26.78 -16.81 5.53
C THR A 45 27.32 -16.37 4.18
N THR A 46 26.95 -15.19 3.74
CA THR A 46 27.28 -14.63 2.43
C THR A 46 27.41 -13.09 2.51
N SER A 47 27.56 -12.45 1.36
CA SER A 47 27.56 -10.98 1.22
C SER A 47 26.63 -10.53 0.11
N VAL A 48 26.17 -9.28 0.17
CA VAL A 48 25.36 -8.62 -0.84
C VAL A 48 25.98 -7.30 -1.22
N LEU A 49 26.27 -7.11 -2.51
CA LEU A 49 26.81 -5.87 -3.06
C LEU A 49 25.68 -5.06 -3.68
N VAL A 50 25.56 -3.81 -3.23
CA VAL A 50 24.66 -2.81 -3.79
C VAL A 50 25.47 -1.79 -4.59
N ARG A 51 25.05 -1.50 -5.83
CA ARG A 51 25.60 -0.46 -6.68
C ARG A 51 24.51 0.51 -7.13
N GLY A 52 24.66 1.76 -6.75
CA GLY A 52 23.60 2.73 -6.91
C GLY A 52 22.35 2.29 -6.15
N ASN A 53 21.24 2.07 -6.87
CA ASN A 53 19.99 1.63 -6.27
C ASN A 53 19.64 0.16 -6.51
N LEU A 54 20.56 -0.63 -7.07
CA LEU A 54 20.32 -2.03 -7.42
C LEU A 54 21.23 -2.99 -6.65
N ILE A 55 20.74 -4.20 -6.43
CA ILE A 55 21.53 -5.34 -5.99
C ILE A 55 22.40 -5.79 -7.15
N ALA A 56 23.71 -5.62 -7.04
CA ALA A 56 24.66 -5.93 -8.10
C ALA A 56 25.06 -7.40 -8.08
N ALA A 57 25.26 -7.98 -6.89
CA ALA A 57 25.67 -9.38 -6.73
C ALA A 57 25.36 -9.90 -5.32
N THR A 58 25.22 -11.22 -5.21
CA THR A 58 25.19 -11.95 -3.94
C THR A 58 26.21 -13.07 -4.01
N GLY A 59 26.99 -13.31 -2.94
CA GLY A 59 28.01 -14.36 -2.94
C GLY A 59 29.09 -14.14 -1.90
N MET A 60 30.03 -15.10 -1.83
CA MET A 60 31.27 -14.98 -1.07
C MET A 60 32.30 -14.18 -1.88
N ASP A 61 33.23 -13.53 -1.22
CA ASP A 61 34.42 -12.88 -1.82
C ASP A 61 34.09 -11.92 -2.99
N LEU A 62 33.06 -11.06 -2.80
CA LEU A 62 32.68 -10.08 -3.81
C LEU A 62 33.72 -8.97 -3.92
N GLU A 63 34.14 -8.65 -5.16
CA GLU A 63 34.98 -7.48 -5.44
C GLU A 63 34.14 -6.19 -5.27
N ALA A 64 34.52 -5.36 -4.30
CA ALA A 64 33.80 -4.15 -3.93
C ALA A 64 34.79 -3.03 -3.56
N GLU A 65 35.76 -2.75 -4.47
CA GLU A 65 36.72 -1.67 -4.28
C GLU A 65 35.98 -0.32 -4.17
N GLY A 66 36.28 0.43 -3.11
CA GLY A 66 35.67 1.73 -2.84
C GLY A 66 34.25 1.70 -2.27
N ALA A 67 33.66 0.53 -2.04
CA ALA A 67 32.34 0.42 -1.41
C ALA A 67 32.42 0.61 0.11
N ASP A 68 31.38 1.24 0.68
CA ASP A 68 31.16 1.27 2.12
C ASP A 68 30.85 -0.16 2.61
N ARG A 69 31.54 -0.60 3.68
CA ARG A 69 31.39 -1.96 4.21
C ARG A 69 30.55 -1.98 5.48
N ILE A 70 29.57 -2.85 5.53
CA ILE A 70 28.70 -3.07 6.68
C ILE A 70 28.80 -4.53 7.11
N ASP A 71 29.36 -4.79 8.29
CA ASP A 71 29.38 -6.13 8.89
C ASP A 71 28.01 -6.45 9.51
N GLY A 72 27.31 -7.39 8.92
CA GLY A 72 26.00 -7.84 9.40
C GLY A 72 26.08 -8.73 10.64
N GLN A 73 27.27 -9.18 11.05
CA GLN A 73 27.49 -9.94 12.28
C GLN A 73 26.64 -11.23 12.36
N GLY A 74 26.46 -11.91 11.25
CA GLY A 74 25.67 -13.16 11.16
C GLY A 74 24.14 -12.96 11.20
N ARG A 75 23.66 -11.72 11.14
CA ARG A 75 22.22 -11.37 11.10
C ARG A 75 21.56 -11.79 9.80
N VAL A 76 20.23 -11.72 9.80
CA VAL A 76 19.45 -11.98 8.59
C VAL A 76 19.25 -10.72 7.79
N LEU A 77 19.67 -10.75 6.53
CA LEU A 77 19.34 -9.75 5.51
C LEU A 77 18.14 -10.25 4.72
N MET A 78 17.11 -9.41 4.58
CA MET A 78 15.88 -9.73 3.89
C MET A 78 15.39 -8.56 3.04
N PRO A 79 14.45 -8.76 2.08
CA PRO A 79 13.86 -7.65 1.35
C PRO A 79 13.11 -6.70 2.28
N GLY A 80 13.05 -5.43 1.91
CA GLY A 80 12.17 -4.45 2.53
C GLY A 80 10.70 -4.88 2.46
N LEU A 81 9.92 -4.55 3.50
CA LEU A 81 8.51 -4.92 3.58
C LEU A 81 7.67 -4.10 2.61
N ILE A 82 6.60 -4.72 2.11
CA ILE A 82 5.61 -4.12 1.21
C ILE A 82 4.24 -4.20 1.86
N ASP A 83 3.60 -3.04 2.08
CA ASP A 83 2.19 -2.99 2.46
C ASP A 83 1.34 -2.68 1.22
N SER A 84 0.48 -3.62 0.87
CA SER A 84 -0.30 -3.54 -0.36
C SER A 84 -1.62 -2.79 -0.22
N HIS A 85 -1.92 -2.21 0.97
CA HIS A 85 -3.13 -1.44 1.19
C HIS A 85 -2.98 -0.47 2.36
N VAL A 86 -2.61 0.75 2.04
CA VAL A 86 -2.55 1.83 3.02
C VAL A 86 -3.43 3.00 2.59
N HIS A 87 -3.80 3.84 3.54
CA HIS A 87 -4.45 5.13 3.33
C HIS A 87 -3.64 6.23 4.03
N LEU A 88 -2.58 6.70 3.40
CA LEU A 88 -1.70 7.72 3.99
C LEU A 88 -2.49 8.98 4.40
N THR A 89 -3.43 9.39 3.56
CA THR A 89 -4.30 10.57 3.78
C THR A 89 -5.21 10.41 5.02
N HIS A 90 -5.59 9.19 5.40
CA HIS A 90 -6.53 8.93 6.49
C HIS A 90 -5.83 8.58 7.81
N ALA A 91 -4.54 8.28 7.77
CA ALA A 91 -3.82 7.60 8.86
C ALA A 91 -3.94 8.31 10.22
N PHE A 92 -3.65 9.61 10.28
CA PHE A 92 -3.57 10.36 11.54
C PHE A 92 -4.68 11.42 11.71
N VAL A 93 -5.82 11.24 11.07
CA VAL A 93 -6.98 12.08 11.25
C VAL A 93 -7.89 11.50 12.32
N LEU A 94 -7.81 12.01 13.55
CA LEU A 94 -8.64 11.54 14.66
C LEU A 94 -10.09 12.01 14.50
N GLY A 95 -11.05 11.13 14.83
CA GLY A 95 -12.48 11.43 14.72
C GLY A 95 -13.15 10.88 13.46
N GLY A 96 -12.43 10.09 12.67
CA GLY A 96 -12.97 9.35 11.53
C GLY A 96 -13.33 10.23 10.34
N VAL A 97 -14.21 9.72 9.49
CA VAL A 97 -14.60 10.35 8.21
C VAL A 97 -15.12 11.79 8.37
N LYS A 98 -15.85 12.08 9.46
CA LYS A 98 -16.38 13.42 9.68
C LYS A 98 -15.28 14.44 9.94
N ALA A 99 -14.26 14.05 10.70
CA ALA A 99 -13.09 14.86 10.95
C ALA A 99 -12.29 15.07 9.66
N LEU A 100 -12.10 14.00 8.87
CA LEU A 100 -11.41 14.07 7.58
C LEU A 100 -12.11 15.05 6.62
N GLU A 101 -13.45 15.00 6.51
CA GLU A 101 -14.23 15.94 5.68
C GLU A 101 -14.13 17.38 6.18
N ALA A 102 -13.91 17.59 7.48
CA ALA A 102 -13.76 18.91 8.09
C ALA A 102 -12.32 19.44 8.13
N SER A 103 -11.33 18.61 7.83
CA SER A 103 -9.90 18.97 7.89
C SER A 103 -9.49 19.86 6.72
N THR A 104 -8.48 20.69 6.95
CA THR A 104 -7.82 21.44 5.88
C THR A 104 -6.86 20.52 5.09
N TRP A 105 -6.48 20.94 3.87
CA TRP A 105 -5.51 20.17 3.07
C TRP A 105 -4.14 20.09 3.76
N GLU A 106 -3.74 21.12 4.50
CA GLU A 106 -2.48 21.18 5.23
C GLU A 106 -2.43 20.16 6.37
N GLU A 107 -3.51 20.02 7.13
CA GLU A 107 -3.63 19.03 8.21
C GLU A 107 -3.53 17.61 7.64
N ILE A 108 -4.27 17.34 6.57
CA ILE A 108 -4.26 16.03 5.90
C ILE A 108 -2.87 15.74 5.32
N ALA A 109 -2.26 16.70 4.63
CA ALA A 109 -0.94 16.52 4.03
C ALA A 109 0.15 16.29 5.08
N ALA A 110 0.14 17.06 6.17
CA ALA A 110 1.09 16.87 7.28
C ALA A 110 0.94 15.48 7.92
N GLY A 111 -0.30 15.02 8.13
CA GLY A 111 -0.59 13.67 8.63
C GLY A 111 -0.10 12.58 7.69
N ALA A 112 -0.33 12.73 6.39
CA ALA A 112 0.08 11.77 5.37
C ALA A 112 1.61 11.67 5.21
N VAL A 113 2.35 12.79 5.30
CA VAL A 113 3.82 12.80 5.33
C VAL A 113 4.34 12.07 6.56
N ALA A 114 3.74 12.33 7.74
CA ALA A 114 4.10 11.64 8.96
C ALA A 114 3.82 10.13 8.87
N ALA A 115 2.71 9.72 8.25
CA ALA A 115 2.39 8.31 8.02
C ALA A 115 3.39 7.64 7.07
N ALA A 116 3.78 8.30 5.99
CA ALA A 116 4.80 7.79 5.08
C ALA A 116 6.14 7.57 5.80
N HIS A 117 6.57 8.50 6.65
CA HIS A 117 7.77 8.33 7.47
C HIS A 117 7.63 7.14 8.44
N GLU A 118 6.49 7.01 9.15
CA GLU A 118 6.22 5.88 10.04
C GLU A 118 6.31 4.54 9.29
N MET A 119 5.76 4.45 8.07
CA MET A 119 5.85 3.22 7.26
C MET A 119 7.31 2.82 7.01
N LEU A 120 8.14 3.74 6.55
CA LEU A 120 9.56 3.45 6.29
C LEU A 120 10.30 3.02 7.55
N MET A 121 10.10 3.72 8.68
CA MET A 121 10.75 3.39 9.96
C MET A 121 10.27 2.07 10.56
N ASN A 122 9.11 1.57 10.12
CA ASN A 122 8.60 0.23 10.43
C ASN A 122 9.05 -0.85 9.43
N GLY A 123 10.00 -0.53 8.56
CA GLY A 123 10.60 -1.46 7.59
C GLY A 123 9.83 -1.60 6.27
N PHE A 124 8.73 -0.86 6.08
CA PHE A 124 8.00 -0.86 4.80
C PHE A 124 8.69 0.08 3.82
N THR A 125 9.46 -0.48 2.91
CA THR A 125 10.16 0.29 1.86
C THR A 125 9.27 0.62 0.67
N THR A 126 8.15 -0.09 0.52
CA THR A 126 7.14 0.13 -0.52
C THR A 126 5.73 0.03 0.05
N VAL A 127 4.83 0.91 -0.42
CA VAL A 127 3.41 0.87 -0.08
C VAL A 127 2.52 1.08 -1.31
N ARG A 128 1.33 0.48 -1.31
CA ARG A 128 0.23 0.79 -2.23
C ARG A 128 -0.79 1.68 -1.50
N ASP A 129 -0.84 2.96 -1.89
CA ASP A 129 -1.80 3.92 -1.34
C ASP A 129 -3.13 3.87 -2.10
N MET A 130 -4.20 3.51 -1.38
CA MET A 130 -5.52 3.17 -1.92
C MET A 130 -6.41 4.38 -2.18
N GLY A 131 -5.90 5.57 -1.98
CA GLY A 131 -6.62 6.77 -2.34
C GLY A 131 -6.30 7.97 -1.48
N GLY A 132 -6.26 9.12 -2.14
CA GLY A 132 -5.99 10.42 -1.55
C GLY A 132 -4.79 11.12 -2.17
N MET A 133 -4.04 11.82 -1.35
CA MET A 133 -2.95 12.73 -1.78
C MET A 133 -1.61 12.02 -2.08
N GLY A 134 -1.61 10.70 -2.19
CA GLY A 134 -0.40 9.87 -2.35
C GLY A 134 0.48 10.26 -3.53
N THR A 135 -0.10 10.69 -4.65
CA THR A 135 0.67 11.09 -5.86
C THR A 135 1.57 12.30 -5.61
N GLY A 136 1.10 13.28 -4.83
CA GLY A 136 1.89 14.46 -4.46
C GLY A 136 3.03 14.12 -3.52
N ILE A 137 2.75 13.33 -2.49
CA ILE A 137 3.73 12.86 -1.50
C ILE A 137 4.80 11.98 -2.19
N LYS A 138 4.36 11.06 -3.06
CA LYS A 138 5.25 10.24 -3.89
C LYS A 138 6.31 11.09 -4.61
N ARG A 139 5.88 12.11 -5.36
CA ARG A 139 6.82 12.98 -6.09
C ARG A 139 7.86 13.61 -5.17
N ARG A 140 7.47 14.07 -3.97
CA ARG A 140 8.40 14.71 -3.01
C ARG A 140 9.34 13.71 -2.36
N ILE A 141 8.93 12.46 -2.18
CA ILE A 141 9.82 11.37 -1.71
C ILE A 141 10.80 10.99 -2.82
N ASP A 142 10.33 10.84 -4.06
CA ASP A 142 11.17 10.50 -5.21
C ASP A 142 12.20 11.59 -5.53
N GLU A 143 11.87 12.86 -5.28
CA GLU A 143 12.78 14.00 -5.39
C GLU A 143 13.77 14.11 -4.19
N GLY A 144 13.66 13.25 -3.17
CA GLY A 144 14.49 13.28 -1.97
C GLY A 144 14.17 14.42 -0.98
N LEU A 145 13.05 15.14 -1.17
CA LEU A 145 12.61 16.20 -0.27
C LEU A 145 11.92 15.69 0.99
N LEU A 146 11.33 14.51 0.92
CA LEU A 146 10.66 13.85 2.04
C LEU A 146 11.23 12.44 2.23
N VAL A 147 11.22 11.99 3.48
CA VAL A 147 11.59 10.63 3.85
C VAL A 147 10.34 9.76 3.92
N GLY A 148 10.33 8.64 3.18
CA GLY A 148 9.22 7.71 3.14
C GLY A 148 9.47 6.55 2.18
N PRO A 149 8.50 5.61 2.07
CA PRO A 149 8.60 4.45 1.18
C PRO A 149 8.39 4.84 -0.29
N ARG A 150 8.63 3.91 -1.22
CA ARG A 150 8.09 4.00 -2.57
C ARG A 150 6.57 3.96 -2.48
N ILE A 151 5.88 4.80 -3.21
CA ILE A 151 4.42 4.87 -3.19
C ILE A 151 3.86 4.52 -4.56
N TYR A 152 3.12 3.41 -4.63
CA TYR A 152 2.20 3.14 -5.72
C TYR A 152 0.85 3.74 -5.35
N SER A 153 0.46 4.84 -5.97
CA SER A 153 -0.79 5.54 -5.63
C SER A 153 -1.90 5.17 -6.61
N ALA A 154 -3.12 4.99 -6.08
CA ALA A 154 -4.34 4.83 -6.89
C ALA A 154 -4.96 6.18 -7.34
N GLY A 155 -4.43 7.30 -6.86
CA GLY A 155 -5.12 8.59 -6.94
C GLY A 155 -6.33 8.62 -6.01
N ALA A 156 -7.41 9.27 -6.39
CA ALA A 156 -8.66 9.19 -5.64
C ALA A 156 -9.31 7.81 -5.80
N TYR A 157 -9.81 7.22 -4.71
CA TYR A 157 -10.66 6.04 -4.88
C TYR A 157 -11.97 6.39 -5.55
N ILE A 158 -12.48 5.49 -6.40
CA ILE A 158 -13.71 5.70 -7.18
C ILE A 158 -14.86 4.97 -6.52
N THR A 159 -15.95 5.68 -6.25
CA THR A 159 -17.18 5.15 -5.66
C THR A 159 -18.41 5.68 -6.40
N GLN A 160 -19.55 5.04 -6.19
CA GLN A 160 -20.85 5.54 -6.65
C GLN A 160 -21.55 6.40 -5.59
N THR A 161 -22.57 7.15 -5.96
CA THR A 161 -23.49 7.77 -5.01
C THR A 161 -24.05 6.72 -4.04
N SER A 162 -23.97 7.00 -2.72
CA SER A 162 -24.38 6.07 -1.64
C SER A 162 -23.54 4.81 -1.55
N GLY A 163 -22.38 4.74 -2.20
CA GLY A 163 -21.46 3.61 -2.12
C GLY A 163 -20.51 3.70 -0.93
N HIS A 164 -19.73 2.63 -0.73
CA HIS A 164 -18.60 2.66 0.19
C HIS A 164 -17.59 3.72 -0.28
N GLY A 165 -17.18 4.59 0.62
CA GLY A 165 -16.34 5.74 0.26
C GLY A 165 -17.10 7.00 -0.18
N ASP A 166 -18.44 6.97 -0.34
CA ASP A 166 -19.23 8.20 -0.38
C ASP A 166 -19.34 8.81 1.03
N PHE A 167 -18.27 9.51 1.40
CA PHE A 167 -18.11 10.06 2.74
C PHE A 167 -18.71 11.46 2.91
N ARG A 168 -19.54 11.92 1.97
CA ARG A 168 -20.28 13.16 2.14
C ARG A 168 -21.13 13.14 3.40
N LEU A 169 -21.14 14.24 4.13
CA LEU A 169 -22.04 14.42 5.27
C LEU A 169 -23.51 14.34 4.81
N ARG A 170 -24.43 13.98 5.69
CA ARG A 170 -25.89 13.97 5.36
C ARG A 170 -26.41 15.34 4.92
N SER A 171 -25.78 16.42 5.37
CA SER A 171 -26.07 17.80 4.96
C SER A 171 -25.49 18.18 3.59
N GLN A 172 -24.67 17.35 2.99
CA GLN A 172 -24.03 17.57 1.68
C GLN A 172 -24.73 16.70 0.61
N PRO A 173 -25.70 17.24 -0.13
CA PRO A 173 -26.31 16.52 -1.25
C PRO A 173 -25.27 16.32 -2.36
N ASN A 174 -25.55 15.38 -3.28
CA ASN A 174 -24.71 15.20 -4.46
C ASN A 174 -24.65 16.50 -5.26
N ALA A 175 -23.44 16.98 -5.54
CA ALA A 175 -23.20 18.24 -6.24
C ALA A 175 -23.89 18.29 -7.63
N ARG A 176 -23.92 17.16 -8.33
CA ARG A 176 -24.58 17.01 -9.64
C ARG A 176 -26.07 17.36 -9.60
N TRP A 177 -26.80 16.94 -8.54
CA TRP A 177 -28.25 17.14 -8.45
C TRP A 177 -28.64 18.49 -7.86
N ALA A 178 -27.82 19.01 -6.97
CA ALA A 178 -28.16 20.19 -6.20
C ALA A 178 -27.52 21.48 -6.74
N GLY A 179 -26.68 21.40 -7.77
CA GLY A 179 -25.93 22.54 -8.30
C GLY A 179 -25.04 23.19 -7.23
N ARG A 180 -24.57 22.41 -6.25
CA ARG A 180 -23.75 22.87 -5.14
C ARG A 180 -22.29 22.47 -5.35
N GLU A 181 -21.41 23.07 -4.54
CA GLU A 181 -20.00 22.72 -4.53
C GLU A 181 -19.79 21.26 -4.10
N MET A 182 -18.72 20.64 -4.61
CA MET A 182 -18.24 19.32 -4.19
C MET A 182 -17.95 19.32 -2.68
N SER A 183 -18.03 18.15 -2.06
CA SER A 183 -17.52 17.93 -0.70
C SER A 183 -16.02 18.24 -0.61
N ASN A 184 -15.53 18.43 0.60
CA ASN A 184 -14.11 18.72 0.79
C ASN A 184 -13.23 17.59 0.26
N LEU A 185 -13.59 16.33 0.51
CA LEU A 185 -12.82 15.17 0.05
C LEU A 185 -12.83 14.99 -1.47
N GLU A 186 -13.93 15.37 -2.16
CA GLU A 186 -13.94 15.40 -3.63
C GLU A 186 -13.01 16.49 -4.17
N ARG A 187 -13.04 17.70 -3.58
CA ARG A 187 -12.17 18.82 -3.98
C ARG A 187 -10.69 18.53 -3.75
N LEU A 188 -10.38 17.81 -2.65
CA LEU A 188 -9.01 17.40 -2.31
C LEU A 188 -8.56 16.14 -3.06
N ASN A 189 -9.38 15.64 -3.96
CA ASN A 189 -9.08 14.43 -4.73
C ASN A 189 -8.78 13.21 -3.86
N VAL A 190 -9.47 13.08 -2.74
CA VAL A 190 -9.42 11.88 -1.89
C VAL A 190 -10.36 10.81 -2.43
N MET A 191 -11.55 11.23 -2.87
CA MET A 191 -12.56 10.37 -3.47
C MET A 191 -13.14 11.00 -4.75
N ARG A 192 -13.69 10.15 -5.64
CA ARG A 192 -14.45 10.55 -6.81
C ARG A 192 -15.77 9.80 -6.85
N ILE A 193 -16.88 10.53 -6.84
CA ILE A 193 -18.21 9.93 -7.03
C ILE A 193 -18.50 9.93 -8.54
N ALA A 194 -18.59 8.70 -9.09
CA ALA A 194 -18.79 8.47 -10.52
C ALA A 194 -20.03 7.61 -10.72
N ASP A 195 -21.08 8.15 -11.36
CA ASP A 195 -22.31 7.44 -11.66
C ASP A 195 -22.52 7.39 -13.17
N GLY A 196 -22.59 6.18 -13.71
CA GLY A 196 -22.67 5.92 -15.14
C GLY A 196 -21.32 5.83 -15.86
N VAL A 197 -21.34 5.25 -17.05
CA VAL A 197 -20.14 4.98 -17.85
C VAL A 197 -19.32 6.26 -18.15
N PRO A 198 -19.90 7.40 -18.54
CA PRO A 198 -19.14 8.60 -18.80
C PRO A 198 -18.34 9.11 -17.62
N ASP A 199 -18.92 9.09 -16.41
CA ASP A 199 -18.26 9.56 -15.20
C ASP A 199 -17.16 8.58 -14.76
N MET A 200 -17.41 7.27 -14.87
CA MET A 200 -16.41 6.25 -14.60
C MET A 200 -15.17 6.43 -15.49
N LEU A 201 -15.37 6.64 -16.79
CA LEU A 201 -14.27 6.88 -17.72
C LEU A 201 -13.51 8.18 -17.39
N ALA A 202 -14.23 9.23 -17.03
CA ALA A 202 -13.62 10.52 -16.63
C ALA A 202 -12.80 10.35 -15.35
N ALA A 203 -13.34 9.68 -14.31
CA ALA A 203 -12.67 9.46 -13.04
C ALA A 203 -11.36 8.65 -13.20
N VAL A 204 -11.39 7.57 -13.99
CA VAL A 204 -10.20 6.75 -14.27
C VAL A 204 -9.13 7.57 -14.98
N ARG A 205 -9.51 8.31 -16.03
CA ARG A 205 -8.56 9.11 -16.83
C ARG A 205 -7.96 10.25 -16.01
N GLU A 206 -8.74 10.89 -15.18
CA GLU A 206 -8.27 11.96 -14.29
C GLU A 206 -7.26 11.45 -13.27
N ASN A 207 -7.50 10.27 -12.65
CA ASN A 207 -6.53 9.66 -11.75
C ASN A 207 -5.19 9.40 -12.45
N PHE A 208 -5.21 8.92 -13.69
CA PHE A 208 -3.97 8.75 -14.46
C PHE A 208 -3.31 10.09 -14.82
N ALA A 209 -4.09 11.11 -15.16
CA ALA A 209 -3.55 12.46 -15.42
C ALA A 209 -2.83 13.03 -14.19
N GLU A 210 -3.27 12.69 -12.99
CA GLU A 210 -2.64 13.07 -11.74
C GLU A 210 -1.46 12.19 -11.33
N GLY A 211 -1.22 11.07 -12.03
CA GLY A 211 -0.07 10.18 -11.82
C GLY A 211 -0.37 8.94 -10.99
N ALA A 212 -1.63 8.48 -10.98
CA ALA A 212 -1.96 7.18 -10.38
C ALA A 212 -1.26 6.04 -11.12
N ALA A 213 -0.72 5.06 -10.39
CA ALA A 213 -0.06 3.89 -10.97
C ALA A 213 -1.06 2.77 -11.32
N TYR A 214 -2.16 2.70 -10.63
CA TYR A 214 -3.27 1.75 -10.80
C TYR A 214 -4.57 2.42 -10.33
N ILE A 215 -5.71 1.72 -10.43
CA ILE A 215 -7.00 2.29 -10.04
C ILE A 215 -7.63 1.50 -8.90
N LYS A 216 -8.20 2.20 -7.89
CA LYS A 216 -9.03 1.64 -6.81
C LYS A 216 -10.50 1.96 -7.03
N ILE A 217 -11.35 0.93 -7.02
CA ILE A 217 -12.80 1.05 -7.14
C ILE A 217 -13.48 0.35 -5.96
N HIS A 218 -14.56 0.93 -5.43
CA HIS A 218 -15.41 0.27 -4.45
C HIS A 218 -16.59 -0.40 -5.19
N ALA A 219 -16.62 -1.73 -5.21
CA ALA A 219 -17.66 -2.49 -5.92
C ALA A 219 -18.64 -3.23 -5.01
N GLY A 220 -18.44 -3.16 -3.70
CA GLY A 220 -19.33 -3.71 -2.68
C GLY A 220 -19.49 -2.77 -1.49
N GLY A 221 -20.50 -3.02 -0.66
CA GLY A 221 -20.67 -2.30 0.60
C GLY A 221 -19.52 -2.53 1.56
N GLY A 222 -19.30 -1.60 2.49
CA GLY A 222 -18.21 -1.66 3.46
C GLY A 222 -18.65 -1.41 4.90
N VAL A 223 -17.70 -1.57 5.83
CA VAL A 223 -17.99 -1.56 7.26
C VAL A 223 -17.91 -0.15 7.85
N SER A 224 -16.91 0.63 7.50
CA SER A 224 -16.64 1.94 8.10
C SER A 224 -17.59 3.06 7.67
N SER A 225 -18.46 2.82 6.70
CA SER A 225 -19.47 3.73 6.18
C SER A 225 -20.88 3.41 6.70
N GLU A 226 -21.77 4.41 6.74
CA GLU A 226 -23.14 4.24 7.25
C GLU A 226 -24.17 3.92 6.15
N ARG A 227 -23.87 4.24 4.89
CA ARG A 227 -24.88 4.31 3.80
C ARG A 227 -25.00 3.04 2.95
N ASP A 228 -24.02 2.17 3.00
CA ASP A 228 -23.85 1.00 2.13
C ASP A 228 -23.90 -0.30 2.93
N PRO A 229 -25.01 -1.02 2.97
CA PRO A 229 -25.05 -2.35 3.56
C PRO A 229 -24.06 -3.32 2.89
N LEU A 230 -23.49 -4.29 3.64
CA LEU A 230 -22.46 -5.21 3.14
C LEU A 230 -22.88 -6.01 1.88
N HIS A 231 -24.17 -6.28 1.73
CA HIS A 231 -24.70 -7.12 0.64
C HIS A 231 -24.96 -6.35 -0.67
N VAL A 232 -24.75 -5.02 -0.70
CA VAL A 232 -25.03 -4.26 -1.92
C VAL A 232 -23.94 -4.43 -2.94
N LEU A 233 -24.34 -4.62 -4.19
CA LEU A 233 -23.48 -4.47 -5.35
C LEU A 233 -23.39 -2.97 -5.67
N GLN A 234 -22.17 -2.50 -5.83
CA GLN A 234 -21.90 -1.16 -6.32
C GLN A 234 -21.50 -1.25 -7.79
N TYR A 235 -22.02 -0.31 -8.56
CA TYR A 235 -21.88 -0.29 -10.00
C TYR A 235 -22.63 -1.42 -10.74
N THR A 236 -22.98 -1.12 -11.95
CA THR A 236 -23.45 -2.09 -12.93
C THR A 236 -22.26 -2.79 -13.61
N PRO A 237 -22.45 -3.97 -14.20
CA PRO A 237 -21.40 -4.60 -15.00
C PRO A 237 -20.85 -3.73 -16.13
N GLN A 238 -21.68 -2.86 -16.70
CA GLN A 238 -21.28 -1.95 -17.79
C GLN A 238 -20.29 -0.89 -17.31
N GLU A 239 -20.53 -0.30 -16.14
CA GLU A 239 -19.63 0.70 -15.53
C GLU A 239 -18.28 0.08 -15.18
N LEU A 240 -18.25 -1.10 -14.54
CA LEU A 240 -17.02 -1.80 -14.20
C LEU A 240 -16.23 -2.24 -15.44
N LYS A 241 -16.90 -2.70 -16.50
CA LYS A 241 -16.25 -3.04 -17.79
C LYS A 241 -15.67 -1.80 -18.46
N ALA A 242 -16.34 -0.66 -18.38
CA ALA A 242 -15.83 0.60 -18.89
C ALA A 242 -14.56 1.06 -18.12
N ALA A 243 -14.57 0.92 -16.78
CA ALA A 243 -13.38 1.14 -15.96
C ALA A 243 -12.21 0.26 -16.40
N ASN A 244 -12.46 -1.07 -16.51
CA ASN A 244 -11.43 -2.02 -16.95
C ASN A 244 -10.87 -1.65 -18.34
N GLN A 245 -11.72 -1.28 -19.29
CA GLN A 245 -11.26 -0.85 -20.61
C GLN A 245 -10.35 0.37 -20.54
N ALA A 246 -10.72 1.37 -19.72
CA ALA A 246 -9.91 2.57 -19.55
C ALA A 246 -8.57 2.26 -18.88
N VAL A 247 -8.55 1.40 -17.86
CA VAL A 247 -7.33 0.97 -17.15
C VAL A 247 -6.40 0.19 -18.08
N ARG A 248 -6.95 -0.75 -18.87
CA ARG A 248 -6.18 -1.54 -19.84
C ARG A 248 -5.53 -0.69 -20.94
N ASN A 249 -6.14 0.43 -21.30
CA ASN A 249 -5.56 1.38 -22.26
C ASN A 249 -4.29 2.06 -21.72
N TRP A 250 -4.05 2.00 -20.40
CA TRP A 250 -2.85 2.49 -19.72
C TRP A 250 -1.88 1.35 -19.35
N ASP A 251 -2.13 0.14 -19.84
CA ASP A 251 -1.31 -1.06 -19.59
C ASP A 251 -1.05 -1.34 -18.11
N THR A 252 -2.08 -1.10 -17.27
CA THR A 252 -2.05 -1.34 -15.83
C THR A 252 -3.28 -2.12 -15.36
N TYR A 253 -3.50 -2.20 -14.06
CA TYR A 253 -4.56 -2.96 -13.43
C TYR A 253 -5.44 -2.11 -12.51
N TRP A 254 -6.53 -2.69 -12.04
CA TRP A 254 -7.37 -2.12 -11.00
C TRP A 254 -7.64 -3.13 -9.88
N THR A 255 -7.81 -2.59 -8.68
CA THR A 255 -8.14 -3.32 -7.46
C THR A 255 -9.51 -2.90 -6.95
N VAL A 256 -10.16 -3.78 -6.18
CA VAL A 256 -11.53 -3.55 -5.77
C VAL A 256 -11.77 -3.83 -4.30
N HIS A 257 -12.43 -2.88 -3.61
CA HIS A 257 -13.04 -3.14 -2.31
C HIS A 257 -14.29 -4.00 -2.50
N ALA A 258 -14.28 -5.21 -1.95
CA ALA A 258 -15.41 -6.13 -1.98
C ALA A 258 -15.31 -7.16 -0.84
N TYR A 259 -16.41 -7.44 -0.14
CA TYR A 259 -16.45 -8.41 0.96
C TYR A 259 -17.05 -9.75 0.58
N ASP A 260 -18.17 -9.74 -0.12
CA ASP A 260 -19.00 -10.92 -0.33
C ASP A 260 -18.80 -11.53 -1.73
N PRO A 261 -19.19 -12.82 -1.92
CA PRO A 261 -18.98 -13.51 -3.19
C PRO A 261 -19.64 -12.85 -4.40
N LYS A 262 -20.76 -12.13 -4.22
CA LYS A 262 -21.47 -11.51 -5.36
C LYS A 262 -20.66 -10.31 -5.90
N SER A 263 -20.26 -9.41 -5.00
CA SER A 263 -19.46 -8.24 -5.36
C SER A 263 -18.08 -8.63 -5.91
N ILE A 264 -17.43 -9.64 -5.30
CA ILE A 264 -16.16 -10.19 -5.79
C ILE A 264 -16.33 -10.75 -7.21
N ASN A 265 -17.32 -11.65 -7.44
CA ASN A 265 -17.49 -12.26 -8.75
C ASN A 265 -17.87 -11.23 -9.83
N GLN A 266 -18.71 -10.22 -9.51
CA GLN A 266 -19.03 -9.14 -10.45
C GLN A 266 -17.76 -8.36 -10.87
N ALA A 267 -16.87 -8.05 -9.91
CA ALA A 267 -15.62 -7.37 -10.20
C ALA A 267 -14.67 -8.24 -11.04
N LEU A 268 -14.57 -9.54 -10.74
CA LEU A 268 -13.79 -10.49 -11.53
C LEU A 268 -14.32 -10.64 -12.97
N ASP A 269 -15.64 -10.70 -13.15
CA ASP A 269 -16.28 -10.74 -14.48
C ASP A 269 -16.01 -9.46 -15.30
N ALA A 270 -15.72 -8.36 -14.62
CA ALA A 270 -15.34 -7.11 -15.24
C ALA A 270 -13.81 -6.97 -15.45
N GLY A 271 -12.99 -7.87 -14.88
CA GLY A 271 -11.54 -7.90 -15.08
C GLY A 271 -10.69 -7.33 -13.94
N ALA A 272 -11.21 -7.26 -12.70
CA ALA A 272 -10.40 -6.92 -11.52
C ALA A 272 -9.29 -7.95 -11.29
N GLN A 273 -8.11 -7.50 -10.86
CA GLN A 273 -6.93 -8.34 -10.73
C GLN A 273 -6.43 -8.45 -9.28
N CYS A 274 -6.98 -7.65 -8.37
CA CYS A 274 -6.75 -7.75 -6.94
C CYS A 274 -8.07 -7.47 -6.21
N ILE A 275 -8.39 -8.30 -5.20
CA ILE A 275 -9.55 -8.13 -4.34
C ILE A 275 -9.06 -7.71 -2.97
N ASP A 276 -9.47 -6.52 -2.55
CA ASP A 276 -9.20 -6.02 -1.20
C ASP A 276 -10.32 -6.49 -0.25
N HIS A 277 -9.92 -6.86 0.96
CA HIS A 277 -10.74 -7.37 2.05
C HIS A 277 -11.20 -8.82 1.87
N ALA A 278 -12.26 -9.07 1.14
CA ALA A 278 -12.81 -10.41 0.86
C ALA A 278 -13.17 -11.26 2.10
N GLN A 279 -13.33 -10.67 3.29
CA GLN A 279 -13.50 -11.41 4.55
C GLN A 279 -14.79 -12.28 4.61
N LEU A 280 -15.73 -12.07 3.70
CA LEU A 280 -16.94 -12.90 3.58
C LEU A 280 -16.91 -13.85 2.38
N ILE A 281 -15.74 -14.08 1.79
CA ILE A 281 -15.55 -14.96 0.63
C ILE A 281 -15.99 -16.39 0.92
N ASP A 282 -16.59 -17.07 -0.06
CA ASP A 282 -16.87 -18.49 0.00
C ASP A 282 -15.80 -19.34 -0.72
N GLU A 283 -15.84 -20.64 -0.49
CA GLU A 283 -14.85 -21.57 -1.06
C GLU A 283 -14.88 -21.59 -2.60
N LYS A 284 -16.04 -21.44 -3.21
CA LYS A 284 -16.19 -21.39 -4.68
C LYS A 284 -15.46 -20.19 -5.27
N THR A 285 -15.65 -19.03 -4.67
CA THR A 285 -15.01 -17.79 -5.09
C THR A 285 -13.51 -17.81 -4.78
N MET A 286 -13.08 -18.37 -3.64
CA MET A 286 -11.66 -18.56 -3.32
C MET A 286 -10.96 -19.44 -4.38
N LYS A 287 -11.58 -20.57 -4.78
CA LYS A 287 -11.06 -21.42 -5.87
C LYS A 287 -10.94 -20.66 -7.18
N ARG A 288 -11.88 -19.74 -7.47
CA ARG A 288 -11.83 -18.88 -8.65
C ARG A 288 -10.63 -17.94 -8.58
N LEU A 289 -10.41 -17.26 -7.45
CA LEU A 289 -9.23 -16.37 -7.27
C LEU A 289 -7.93 -17.12 -7.56
N VAL A 290 -7.77 -18.31 -6.98
CA VAL A 290 -6.55 -19.12 -7.18
C VAL A 290 -6.39 -19.53 -8.63
N LYS A 291 -7.46 -20.04 -9.27
CA LYS A 291 -7.45 -20.49 -10.67
C LYS A 291 -7.10 -19.36 -11.65
N GLU A 292 -7.60 -18.16 -11.41
CA GLU A 292 -7.41 -16.99 -12.28
C GLU A 292 -6.16 -16.19 -11.90
N GLY A 293 -5.42 -16.58 -10.84
CA GLY A 293 -4.20 -15.94 -10.39
C GLY A 293 -4.42 -14.55 -9.78
N ILE A 294 -5.63 -14.30 -9.27
CA ILE A 294 -6.03 -13.02 -8.68
C ILE A 294 -5.39 -12.84 -7.30
N PHE A 295 -4.92 -11.62 -7.02
CA PHE A 295 -4.38 -11.29 -5.72
C PHE A 295 -5.47 -11.07 -4.67
N LEU A 296 -5.19 -11.53 -3.44
CA LEU A 296 -6.02 -11.35 -2.26
C LEU A 296 -5.30 -10.44 -1.26
N SER A 297 -5.85 -9.27 -1.01
CA SER A 297 -5.33 -8.25 -0.11
C SER A 297 -6.29 -8.09 1.08
N SER A 298 -6.05 -8.80 2.19
CA SER A 298 -6.96 -8.80 3.35
C SER A 298 -6.27 -8.32 4.61
N ASN A 299 -6.92 -7.40 5.33
CA ASN A 299 -6.55 -6.92 6.65
C ASN A 299 -7.10 -7.87 7.72
N LEU A 300 -6.24 -8.54 8.43
CA LEU A 300 -6.58 -9.67 9.30
C LEU A 300 -6.89 -9.22 10.74
N ALA A 301 -6.22 -8.18 11.25
CA ALA A 301 -6.49 -7.61 12.55
C ALA A 301 -7.98 -7.19 12.68
N ALA A 302 -8.56 -6.67 11.60
CA ALA A 302 -9.98 -6.33 11.56
C ALA A 302 -10.91 -7.53 11.81
N MET A 303 -10.45 -8.77 11.59
CA MET A 303 -11.22 -9.99 11.85
C MET A 303 -11.02 -10.53 13.29
N SER A 304 -10.27 -9.85 14.13
CA SER A 304 -10.10 -10.19 15.54
C SER A 304 -11.27 -9.69 16.39
N GLU A 305 -11.60 -10.43 17.46
CA GLU A 305 -12.53 -9.95 18.51
C GLU A 305 -12.04 -8.66 19.18
N ASP A 306 -10.73 -8.42 19.23
CA ASP A 306 -10.15 -7.19 19.75
C ASP A 306 -10.59 -5.94 18.99
N LEU A 307 -11.03 -6.07 17.72
CA LEU A 307 -11.60 -4.96 16.97
C LEU A 307 -12.68 -4.19 17.73
N PHE A 308 -13.51 -4.90 18.52
CA PHE A 308 -14.61 -4.29 19.26
C PHE A 308 -14.17 -3.48 20.48
N ARG A 309 -12.89 -3.49 20.83
CA ARG A 309 -12.28 -2.57 21.81
C ARG A 309 -12.04 -1.17 21.21
N HIS A 310 -11.99 -1.07 19.88
CA HIS A 310 -11.87 0.23 19.21
C HIS A 310 -13.18 1.03 19.32
N PRO A 311 -13.16 2.34 19.67
CA PRO A 311 -14.38 3.15 19.91
C PRO A 311 -15.37 3.15 18.73
N LEU A 312 -14.87 3.11 17.48
CA LEU A 312 -15.72 3.06 16.30
C LEU A 312 -16.56 1.78 16.21
N TYR A 313 -16.01 0.66 16.65
CA TYR A 313 -16.63 -0.67 16.50
C TYR A 313 -17.27 -1.18 17.80
N GLY A 314 -16.98 -0.57 18.94
CA GLY A 314 -17.43 -1.04 20.27
C GLY A 314 -18.91 -0.81 20.58
N ASN A 315 -19.57 0.13 19.91
CA ASN A 315 -20.99 0.41 20.13
C ASN A 315 -21.89 -0.64 19.45
N THR A 316 -22.45 -1.55 20.22
CA THR A 316 -23.27 -2.67 19.73
C THR A 316 -24.54 -2.25 18.97
N ALA A 317 -25.04 -1.04 19.18
CA ALA A 317 -26.20 -0.49 18.47
C ALA A 317 -25.80 0.17 17.13
N SER A 318 -24.51 0.35 16.87
CA SER A 318 -24.01 0.97 15.63
C SER A 318 -24.15 0.02 14.43
N PRO A 319 -24.60 0.49 13.26
CA PRO A 319 -24.50 -0.28 12.01
C PRO A 319 -23.10 -0.77 11.70
N VAL A 320 -22.07 0.00 12.05
CA VAL A 320 -20.66 -0.37 11.88
C VAL A 320 -20.31 -1.62 12.69
N HIS A 321 -20.73 -1.68 13.97
CA HIS A 321 -20.55 -2.88 14.81
C HIS A 321 -21.22 -4.11 14.20
N VAL A 322 -22.48 -3.98 13.78
CA VAL A 322 -23.26 -5.10 13.21
C VAL A 322 -22.59 -5.63 11.94
N LYS A 323 -22.10 -4.74 11.08
CA LYS A 323 -21.37 -5.12 9.86
C LYS A 323 -20.03 -5.80 10.18
N ALA A 324 -19.26 -5.26 11.12
CA ALA A 324 -17.99 -5.84 11.55
C ALA A 324 -18.20 -7.24 12.16
N ARG A 325 -19.22 -7.42 12.99
CA ARG A 325 -19.57 -8.72 13.60
C ARG A 325 -19.80 -9.81 12.55
N ALA A 326 -20.36 -9.46 11.39
CA ALA A 326 -20.65 -10.41 10.33
C ALA A 326 -19.39 -11.10 9.80
N TYR A 327 -18.27 -10.37 9.63
CA TYR A 327 -17.03 -10.99 9.15
C TYR A 327 -16.12 -11.49 10.30
N VAL A 328 -16.13 -10.85 11.47
CA VAL A 328 -15.38 -11.37 12.63
C VAL A 328 -15.86 -12.79 12.99
N ASN A 329 -17.16 -13.05 12.94
CA ASN A 329 -17.72 -14.39 13.16
C ASN A 329 -17.26 -15.44 12.13
N ARG A 330 -16.67 -15.02 10.99
CA ARG A 330 -16.15 -15.90 9.94
C ARG A 330 -14.64 -15.96 9.87
N SER A 331 -13.94 -15.40 10.84
CA SER A 331 -12.48 -15.32 10.85
C SER A 331 -11.80 -16.69 10.72
N SER A 332 -12.29 -17.70 11.44
CA SER A 332 -11.76 -19.07 11.36
C SER A 332 -11.97 -19.69 9.98
N GLU A 333 -13.19 -19.55 9.42
CA GLU A 333 -13.52 -20.06 8.07
C GLU A 333 -12.63 -19.40 7.01
N PHE A 334 -12.47 -18.08 7.08
CA PHE A 334 -11.59 -17.35 6.16
C PHE A 334 -10.14 -17.86 6.25
N ALA A 335 -9.61 -18.00 7.47
CA ALA A 335 -8.26 -18.51 7.68
C ALA A 335 -8.09 -19.93 7.13
N ASP A 336 -9.08 -20.81 7.33
CA ASP A 336 -9.09 -22.18 6.78
C ASP A 336 -9.08 -22.18 5.25
N LEU A 337 -9.87 -21.31 4.62
CA LEU A 337 -9.92 -21.18 3.16
C LEU A 337 -8.55 -20.71 2.60
N VAL A 338 -7.91 -19.74 3.24
CA VAL A 338 -6.59 -19.27 2.80
C VAL A 338 -5.54 -20.39 2.97
N ARG A 339 -5.50 -21.07 4.12
CA ARG A 339 -4.58 -22.21 4.33
C ARG A 339 -4.77 -23.35 3.33
N LYS A 340 -6.04 -23.67 3.03
CA LYS A 340 -6.40 -24.76 2.13
C LYS A 340 -6.08 -24.46 0.67
N HIS A 341 -6.32 -23.25 0.21
CA HIS A 341 -6.28 -22.91 -1.21
C HIS A 341 -5.05 -22.10 -1.60
N GLN A 342 -4.29 -21.56 -0.63
CA GLN A 342 -3.03 -20.84 -0.84
C GLN A 342 -3.11 -19.76 -1.93
N PRO A 343 -4.05 -18.78 -1.84
CA PRO A 343 -4.17 -17.72 -2.83
C PRO A 343 -2.91 -16.86 -2.89
N LYS A 344 -2.77 -16.03 -3.92
CA LYS A 344 -1.76 -14.97 -3.98
C LYS A 344 -2.08 -13.88 -2.94
N TYR A 345 -1.86 -14.19 -1.66
CA TYR A 345 -2.05 -13.25 -0.57
C TYR A 345 -0.98 -12.18 -0.56
N VAL A 346 -1.36 -10.93 -0.39
CA VAL A 346 -0.49 -9.79 -0.13
C VAL A 346 -0.89 -9.12 1.18
N PHE A 347 0.10 -8.61 1.91
CA PHE A 347 -0.12 -7.95 3.19
C PHE A 347 -0.91 -6.65 3.02
N ASN A 348 -1.80 -6.39 3.96
CA ASN A 348 -2.72 -5.26 3.96
C ASN A 348 -2.96 -4.81 5.41
N SER A 349 -2.55 -3.60 5.75
CA SER A 349 -2.79 -3.06 7.09
C SER A 349 -4.11 -2.28 7.20
N ASP A 350 -4.48 -1.55 6.17
CA ASP A 350 -5.70 -0.71 6.12
C ASP A 350 -5.91 0.16 7.37
N ILE A 351 -4.81 0.70 7.91
CA ILE A 351 -4.85 1.47 9.15
C ILE A 351 -5.27 2.90 8.85
N VAL A 352 -6.38 3.33 9.49
CA VAL A 352 -6.95 4.65 9.33
C VAL A 352 -7.33 5.26 10.68
N PHE A 353 -7.44 6.58 10.75
CA PHE A 353 -7.99 7.33 11.88
C PHE A 353 -7.33 7.04 13.23
N SER A 354 -6.01 6.91 13.26
CA SER A 354 -5.22 6.42 14.39
C SER A 354 -4.35 7.50 15.03
N THR A 355 -4.03 7.33 16.32
CA THR A 355 -2.86 7.97 16.91
C THR A 355 -1.59 7.27 16.41
N ARG A 356 -0.42 7.90 16.51
CA ARG A 356 0.85 7.25 16.13
C ARG A 356 1.11 5.96 16.91
N SER A 357 0.83 5.95 18.23
CA SER A 357 1.01 4.76 19.06
C SER A 357 0.11 3.62 18.57
N PHE A 358 -1.17 3.88 18.40
CA PHE A 358 -2.13 2.88 17.93
C PHE A 358 -1.81 2.39 16.50
N TYR A 359 -1.33 3.27 15.62
CA TYR A 359 -0.88 2.92 14.27
C TYR A 359 0.21 1.85 14.30
N ARG A 360 1.23 2.04 15.16
CA ARG A 360 2.33 1.08 15.34
C ARG A 360 1.85 -0.23 15.94
N GLN A 361 1.03 -0.17 17.00
CA GLN A 361 0.46 -1.35 17.66
C GLN A 361 -0.39 -2.18 16.68
N HIS A 362 -1.22 -1.52 15.85
CA HIS A 362 -2.02 -2.20 14.83
C HIS A 362 -1.14 -2.89 13.79
N MET A 363 -0.14 -2.19 13.27
CA MET A 363 0.79 -2.75 12.29
C MET A 363 1.55 -3.98 12.82
N ASP A 364 1.97 -3.94 14.07
CA ASP A 364 2.66 -5.06 14.71
C ASP A 364 1.71 -6.23 14.93
N TYR A 365 0.47 -5.96 15.31
CA TYR A 365 -0.56 -6.98 15.49
C TYR A 365 -1.00 -7.60 14.15
N GLU A 366 -1.12 -6.81 13.08
CA GLU A 366 -1.45 -7.32 11.73
C GLU A 366 -0.40 -8.33 11.24
N LYS A 367 0.91 -8.03 11.41
CA LYS A 367 2.00 -8.96 11.11
C LYS A 367 1.91 -10.26 11.93
N TYR A 368 1.59 -10.14 13.23
CA TYR A 368 1.41 -11.29 14.10
C TYR A 368 0.23 -12.18 13.68
N VAL A 369 -0.93 -11.58 13.37
CA VAL A 369 -2.11 -12.34 12.94
C VAL A 369 -1.84 -13.06 11.62
N ALA A 370 -1.15 -12.42 10.68
CA ALA A 370 -0.76 -13.05 9.41
C ALA A 370 0.12 -14.30 9.63
N GLY A 371 1.15 -14.19 10.46
CA GLY A 371 2.00 -15.33 10.83
C GLY A 371 1.25 -16.42 11.57
N LYS A 372 0.44 -16.05 12.55
CA LYS A 372 -0.37 -16.98 13.34
C LYS A 372 -1.38 -17.77 12.50
N TRP A 373 -2.02 -17.12 11.54
CA TRP A 373 -3.07 -17.76 10.75
C TRP A 373 -2.52 -18.55 9.57
N PHE A 374 -1.47 -18.07 8.92
CA PHE A 374 -1.01 -18.62 7.64
C PHE A 374 0.39 -19.24 7.70
N GLY A 375 1.11 -19.08 8.80
CA GLY A 375 2.52 -19.41 8.93
C GLY A 375 3.45 -18.30 8.47
N ASN A 376 4.62 -18.21 9.11
CA ASN A 376 5.56 -17.10 8.93
C ASN A 376 6.03 -16.96 7.47
N LEU A 377 6.40 -18.05 6.82
CA LEU A 377 6.85 -18.02 5.42
C LEU A 377 5.79 -17.49 4.47
N PHE A 378 4.52 -17.91 4.64
CA PHE A 378 3.43 -17.43 3.80
C PHE A 378 3.15 -15.95 4.01
N ALA A 379 3.18 -15.50 5.28
CA ALA A 379 3.03 -14.10 5.66
C ALA A 379 4.19 -13.24 5.11
N LEU A 380 5.43 -13.71 5.25
CA LEU A 380 6.63 -13.02 4.74
C LEU A 380 6.60 -12.86 3.22
N LYS A 381 6.22 -13.91 2.47
CA LYS A 381 6.01 -13.80 1.02
C LYS A 381 4.93 -12.76 0.67
N GLY A 382 3.87 -12.64 1.48
CA GLY A 382 2.85 -11.60 1.35
C GLY A 382 3.38 -10.20 1.63
N LEU A 383 4.30 -10.09 2.60
CA LEU A 383 4.96 -8.85 3.01
C LEU A 383 6.10 -8.42 2.08
N THR A 384 6.50 -9.24 1.11
CA THR A 384 7.67 -8.98 0.26
C THR A 384 7.42 -9.36 -1.20
N SER A 385 7.82 -10.55 -1.66
CA SER A 385 7.84 -10.94 -3.07
C SER A 385 6.48 -10.87 -3.76
N ARG A 386 5.39 -11.31 -3.11
CA ARG A 386 4.04 -11.22 -3.69
C ARG A 386 3.54 -9.78 -3.79
N GLY A 387 3.93 -8.92 -2.82
CA GLY A 387 3.69 -7.47 -2.92
C GLY A 387 4.42 -6.87 -4.12
N GLY A 388 5.66 -7.29 -4.37
CA GLY A 388 6.46 -6.93 -5.54
C GLY A 388 5.83 -7.43 -6.86
N GLU A 389 5.35 -8.68 -6.90
CA GLU A 389 4.60 -9.21 -8.05
C GLU A 389 3.35 -8.37 -8.36
N LEU A 390 2.61 -7.97 -7.33
CA LEU A 390 1.42 -7.13 -7.50
C LEU A 390 1.79 -5.73 -8.00
N ALA A 391 2.85 -5.13 -7.48
CA ALA A 391 3.36 -3.84 -7.94
C ALA A 391 3.78 -3.89 -9.41
N ALA A 392 4.43 -4.98 -9.85
CA ALA A 392 4.83 -5.19 -11.24
C ALA A 392 3.66 -5.29 -12.22
N MET A 393 2.42 -5.57 -11.77
CA MET A 393 1.23 -5.56 -12.62
C MET A 393 0.87 -4.19 -13.17
N THR A 394 1.51 -3.13 -12.70
CA THR A 394 1.42 -1.80 -13.33
C THR A 394 2.05 -1.74 -14.72
N GLY A 395 2.68 -2.81 -15.18
CA GLY A 395 3.13 -3.00 -16.57
C GLY A 395 4.06 -1.89 -17.05
N GLN A 396 3.82 -1.35 -18.23
CA GLN A 396 4.62 -0.22 -18.76
C GLN A 396 4.37 1.09 -18.01
N HIS A 397 3.28 1.17 -17.25
CA HIS A 397 2.96 2.32 -16.38
C HIS A 397 3.61 2.23 -15.00
N ASN A 398 4.50 1.25 -14.78
CA ASN A 398 5.19 1.06 -13.50
C ASN A 398 6.13 2.25 -13.20
N PRO A 399 5.90 2.99 -12.09
CA PRO A 399 6.78 4.10 -11.71
C PRO A 399 8.16 3.64 -11.23
N TYR A 400 8.34 2.35 -10.92
CA TYR A 400 9.58 1.74 -10.42
C TYR A 400 9.77 0.39 -11.11
N PRO A 401 10.31 0.37 -12.33
CA PRO A 401 10.23 -0.79 -13.25
C PRO A 401 11.06 -2.00 -12.81
N ASP A 402 12.00 -1.84 -11.87
CA ASP A 402 12.84 -2.94 -11.41
C ASP A 402 12.13 -3.84 -10.39
N LYS A 403 12.68 -5.03 -10.11
CA LYS A 403 12.07 -6.00 -9.20
C LYS A 403 12.07 -5.51 -7.75
N LEU A 404 10.98 -5.76 -7.04
CA LEU A 404 10.76 -5.43 -5.64
C LEU A 404 10.48 -6.70 -4.80
N GLY A 405 10.79 -6.59 -3.50
CA GLY A 405 10.46 -7.64 -2.52
C GLY A 405 11.29 -8.91 -2.63
N VAL A 406 12.42 -8.87 -3.33
CA VAL A 406 13.37 -9.99 -3.50
C VAL A 406 14.82 -9.52 -3.38
N ILE A 407 15.72 -10.42 -2.97
CA ILE A 407 17.17 -10.21 -3.03
C ILE A 407 17.74 -11.07 -4.15
N GLU A 408 17.86 -10.47 -5.33
CA GLU A 408 18.50 -11.09 -6.50
C GLU A 408 19.19 -10.00 -7.33
N GLN A 409 20.10 -10.39 -8.18
CA GLN A 409 20.82 -9.47 -9.06
C GLN A 409 19.83 -8.69 -9.95
N GLY A 410 19.96 -7.35 -9.97
CA GLY A 410 19.12 -6.42 -10.73
C GLY A 410 17.82 -6.05 -10.03
N ALA A 411 17.56 -6.55 -8.82
CA ALA A 411 16.44 -6.06 -8.00
C ALA A 411 16.80 -4.74 -7.31
N LEU A 412 15.78 -3.93 -6.98
CA LEU A 412 15.97 -2.71 -6.20
C LEU A 412 16.56 -3.02 -4.82
N ALA A 413 17.54 -2.26 -4.41
CA ALA A 413 18.21 -2.40 -3.11
C ALA A 413 17.35 -1.82 -1.99
N ASP A 414 16.21 -2.48 -1.75
CA ASP A 414 15.31 -2.25 -0.64
C ASP A 414 15.51 -3.41 0.36
N LEU A 415 16.25 -3.16 1.44
CA LEU A 415 16.79 -4.21 2.31
C LEU A 415 16.57 -3.90 3.78
N LEU A 416 16.34 -4.95 4.57
CA LEU A 416 16.33 -4.91 6.03
C LEU A 416 17.38 -5.87 6.58
N LEU A 417 18.17 -5.42 7.56
CA LEU A 417 19.01 -6.28 8.38
C LEU A 417 18.34 -6.42 9.75
N VAL A 418 18.03 -7.65 10.15
CA VAL A 418 17.24 -7.92 11.35
C VAL A 418 17.94 -8.84 12.33
N ASP A 419 17.70 -8.61 13.63
CA ASP A 419 18.06 -9.54 14.70
C ASP A 419 17.08 -10.72 14.68
N GLY A 420 17.59 -11.95 14.79
CA GLY A 420 16.78 -13.18 14.76
C GLY A 420 16.50 -13.71 13.35
N ASN A 421 15.63 -14.72 13.29
CA ASN A 421 15.22 -15.38 12.04
C ASN A 421 13.73 -15.13 11.78
N PRO A 422 13.35 -14.29 10.80
CA PRO A 422 11.94 -13.98 10.55
C PRO A 422 11.13 -15.20 10.02
N LEU A 423 11.78 -16.21 9.47
CA LEU A 423 11.11 -17.48 9.10
C LEU A 423 10.61 -18.25 10.32
N GLU A 424 11.30 -18.12 11.47
CA GLU A 424 10.95 -18.76 12.74
C GLU A 424 10.04 -17.88 13.61
N ASP A 425 10.32 -16.57 13.67
CA ASP A 425 9.61 -15.63 14.51
C ASP A 425 9.51 -14.23 13.85
N LEU A 426 8.29 -13.83 13.53
CA LEU A 426 8.02 -12.50 12.95
C LEU A 426 8.27 -11.33 13.92
N SER A 427 8.56 -11.57 15.20
CA SER A 427 9.00 -10.51 16.11
C SER A 427 10.32 -9.86 15.65
N ALA A 428 11.13 -10.57 14.85
CA ALA A 428 12.30 -10.04 14.14
C ALA A 428 11.97 -8.82 13.26
N ILE A 429 10.73 -8.74 12.77
CA ILE A 429 10.21 -7.60 11.99
C ILE A 429 9.11 -6.83 12.76
N GLY A 430 9.07 -6.97 14.08
CA GLY A 430 8.20 -6.23 14.98
C GLY A 430 6.78 -6.77 15.13
N ALA A 431 6.49 -8.02 14.75
CA ALA A 431 5.19 -8.62 15.03
C ALA A 431 4.97 -8.75 16.55
N HIS A 432 3.77 -8.42 17.03
CA HIS A 432 3.44 -8.47 18.44
C HIS A 432 2.02 -8.97 18.66
N SER A 433 1.84 -9.91 19.63
CA SER A 433 0.56 -10.57 19.91
C SER A 433 -0.49 -9.69 20.59
N GLY A 434 -0.10 -8.62 21.25
CA GLY A 434 -0.99 -7.61 21.81
C GLY A 434 -1.34 -6.56 20.76
N TRP A 435 -2.59 -6.11 20.78
CA TRP A 435 -3.04 -4.96 19.99
C TRP A 435 -3.24 -3.75 20.89
N PHE A 436 -4.41 -3.65 21.54
CA PHE A 436 -4.74 -2.54 22.44
C PHE A 436 -3.95 -2.54 23.75
N ASP A 437 -3.40 -3.69 24.14
CA ASP A 437 -2.59 -3.86 25.36
C ASP A 437 -1.08 -3.91 25.06
N ALA A 438 -0.69 -3.71 23.80
CA ALA A 438 0.72 -3.66 23.47
C ALA A 438 1.38 -2.44 24.12
N PRO A 439 2.63 -2.57 24.61
CA PRO A 439 3.36 -1.42 25.13
C PRO A 439 3.58 -0.40 24.01
N GLU A 440 3.58 0.87 24.40
CA GLU A 440 4.01 1.91 23.47
C GLU A 440 5.48 1.72 23.10
N ARG A 441 5.79 1.95 21.85
CA ARG A 441 7.17 1.92 21.34
C ARG A 441 7.50 3.14 20.48
N ASP A 442 8.79 3.37 20.29
CA ASP A 442 9.30 4.36 19.36
C ASP A 442 8.89 4.04 17.90
N ALA A 443 9.15 4.98 17.00
CA ALA A 443 8.85 4.81 15.58
C ALA A 443 9.53 3.58 14.99
N ASP A 444 10.80 3.38 15.36
CA ASP A 444 11.61 2.29 14.84
C ASP A 444 11.47 0.99 15.63
N ILE A 445 11.50 -0.11 14.91
CA ILE A 445 11.55 -1.45 15.47
C ILE A 445 13.01 -1.78 15.84
N LYS A 446 13.29 -2.07 17.12
CA LYS A 446 14.66 -2.25 17.61
C LYS A 446 15.37 -3.46 16.98
N SER A 447 14.64 -4.51 16.65
CA SER A 447 15.19 -5.70 15.96
C SER A 447 15.57 -5.44 14.52
N ILE A 448 15.05 -4.41 13.88
CA ILE A 448 15.48 -3.98 12.54
C ILE A 448 16.70 -3.06 12.72
N ARG A 449 17.88 -3.57 12.42
CA ARG A 449 19.17 -2.88 12.65
C ARG A 449 19.52 -1.95 11.51
N LEU A 450 19.13 -2.30 10.28
CA LEU A 450 19.36 -1.47 9.09
C LEU A 450 18.07 -1.43 8.26
N ILE A 451 17.77 -0.25 7.74
CA ILE A 451 16.74 -0.02 6.72
C ILE A 451 17.44 0.68 5.54
N MET A 452 17.45 -0.01 4.41
CA MET A 452 17.89 0.53 3.13
C MET A 452 16.71 0.59 2.17
N LYS A 453 16.54 1.71 1.48
CA LYS A 453 15.58 1.86 0.37
C LYS A 453 16.30 2.55 -0.77
N ASP A 454 16.19 2.01 -1.96
CA ASP A 454 16.79 2.60 -3.16
C ASP A 454 18.33 2.76 -3.03
N GLY A 455 18.98 1.80 -2.34
CA GLY A 455 20.39 1.83 -2.04
C GLY A 455 20.81 2.83 -0.93
N GLN A 456 19.88 3.69 -0.49
CA GLN A 456 20.12 4.66 0.58
C GLN A 456 19.77 4.08 1.95
N ILE A 457 20.65 4.30 2.93
CA ILE A 457 20.47 3.88 4.32
C ILE A 457 19.68 4.95 5.08
N TYR A 458 18.52 4.56 5.63
CA TYR A 458 17.65 5.42 6.45
C TYR A 458 17.77 5.12 7.95
N LYS A 459 18.21 3.91 8.28
CA LYS A 459 18.52 3.50 9.65
C LYS A 459 19.75 2.60 9.64
N ASN A 460 20.68 2.84 10.55
CA ASN A 460 21.79 1.96 10.86
C ASN A 460 22.10 2.06 12.36
N THR A 461 21.95 0.93 13.07
CA THR A 461 22.18 0.80 14.53
C THR A 461 23.12 -0.35 14.87
N LEU A 462 24.02 -0.70 13.94
CA LEU A 462 25.05 -1.72 14.11
C LEU A 462 26.21 -1.22 14.95
#